data_f1a66ad45f4b65777a59bb96fcae60f1
#
_entry.id   f1a66ad45f4b65777a59bb96fcae60f1
#
_cell.length_a   1.000
_cell.length_b   1.000
_cell.length_c   1.000
_cell.angle_alpha   90.00
_cell.angle_beta   90.00
_cell.angle_gamma   90.00
#
_symmetry.space_group_name_H-M   'P 1'
#
loop_
_entity.id
_entity.type
_entity.pdbx_description
1 polymer ?
#
loop_
_entity_poly.entity_id
_entity_poly.type
_entity_poly.pdbx_seq_one_letter_code
_entity_poly.pdbx_strand_id
1 'polypeptide(L)'
;MTAENMPGNTAQPADRILEWYGEQRLQADLQTARGFWQGKGRYIVSVCASSVYYRQIFDLELALRLAVQHHELQARLPGINLPAVFADWGTISTAKYWGGRVQFDSTGGHIFINPVAQTVEQALALEPLPADHPEMDASIGLEFYRRVTQELHTNSMWLRTPDMQGPLNTAGLVLNQEALFVSMYAQPALVHAYLEKVTGFLIEYARYLRAGSGGKICGNLWPYTFFPQELGVSFTEDLMPLLSPKLYREFGIPQLQRLAQELGWLHIHCCGDWGRHVPALKAARLPIRAMEYHHPLTRIAELAPLAEDGVVFVPYILLHKQDQYGSLSEYYRWLLGNTPQSYRYWFAFADDTPEALAFVAEFGNYG
;
A
#
# COMPACT_ATOMS: atom_id res chain seq x y z
N MET A 1 10.72 -52.79 -37.80
CA MET A 1 10.06 -52.56 -36.51
C MET A 1 10.21 -51.08 -36.20
N THR A 2 9.20 -50.35 -36.46
CA THR A 2 9.10 -48.89 -36.30
C THR A 2 8.78 -48.61 -34.86
N ALA A 3 9.64 -47.82 -34.18
CA ALA A 3 9.39 -47.31 -32.84
C ALA A 3 8.25 -46.28 -32.92
N GLU A 4 7.10 -46.63 -32.35
CA GLU A 4 5.99 -45.71 -32.15
C GLU A 4 6.39 -44.60 -31.17
N ASN A 5 6.37 -43.38 -31.68
CA ASN A 5 6.43 -42.16 -30.87
C ASN A 5 5.13 -42.08 -30.04
N MET A 6 5.20 -42.48 -28.76
CA MET A 6 4.15 -42.12 -27.81
C MET A 6 4.24 -40.60 -27.55
N PRO A 7 3.17 -39.84 -27.78
CA PRO A 7 3.14 -38.45 -27.33
C PRO A 7 3.12 -38.45 -25.79
N GLY A 8 4.20 -38.00 -25.20
CA GLY A 8 4.25 -37.77 -23.75
C GLY A 8 3.18 -36.74 -23.41
N ASN A 9 2.11 -37.19 -22.78
CA ASN A 9 1.09 -36.33 -22.19
C ASN A 9 1.71 -35.68 -20.95
N THR A 10 2.48 -34.59 -21.16
CA THR A 10 2.92 -33.75 -20.09
C THR A 10 1.72 -32.91 -19.65
N ALA A 11 0.90 -33.50 -18.76
CA ALA A 11 -0.12 -32.71 -18.07
C ALA A 11 0.54 -31.44 -17.52
N GLN A 12 0.00 -30.29 -17.85
CA GLN A 12 0.48 -29.04 -17.26
C GLN A 12 0.34 -29.16 -15.73
N PRO A 13 1.34 -28.71 -14.98
CA PRO A 13 1.26 -28.74 -13.52
C PRO A 13 0.03 -27.92 -13.04
N ALA A 14 -0.62 -28.40 -12.00
CA ALA A 14 -1.82 -27.79 -11.46
C ALA A 14 -1.52 -26.40 -10.90
N ASP A 15 -2.49 -25.48 -11.04
CA ASP A 15 -2.43 -24.13 -10.43
C ASP A 15 -2.60 -24.26 -8.90
N ARG A 16 -1.51 -24.12 -8.16
CA ARG A 16 -1.50 -24.29 -6.70
C ARG A 16 -2.35 -23.26 -5.96
N ILE A 17 -2.48 -22.06 -6.49
CA ILE A 17 -3.34 -21.03 -5.90
C ILE A 17 -4.81 -21.44 -6.02
N LEU A 18 -5.25 -21.94 -7.15
CA LEU A 18 -6.62 -22.42 -7.32
C LEU A 18 -6.89 -23.67 -6.46
N GLU A 19 -5.91 -24.54 -6.30
CA GLU A 19 -6.03 -25.70 -5.39
C GLU A 19 -6.19 -25.26 -3.92
N TRP A 20 -5.40 -24.31 -3.45
CA TRP A 20 -5.41 -23.90 -2.05
C TRP A 20 -6.59 -22.99 -1.69
N TYR A 21 -6.88 -21.99 -2.52
CA TYR A 21 -7.93 -21.02 -2.24
C TYR A 21 -9.33 -21.49 -2.69
N GLY A 22 -9.39 -22.35 -3.70
CA GLY A 22 -10.61 -22.71 -4.41
C GLY A 22 -11.06 -21.63 -5.40
N GLU A 23 -11.29 -22.00 -6.65
CA GLU A 23 -11.64 -21.07 -7.73
C GLU A 23 -12.89 -20.24 -7.42
N GLN A 24 -13.96 -20.90 -6.95
CA GLN A 24 -15.21 -20.22 -6.59
C GLN A 24 -15.02 -19.19 -5.49
N ARG A 25 -14.24 -19.52 -4.46
CA ARG A 25 -13.95 -18.61 -3.36
C ARG A 25 -13.17 -17.39 -3.85
N LEU A 26 -12.10 -17.59 -4.64
CA LEU A 26 -11.31 -16.47 -5.19
C LEU A 26 -12.16 -15.52 -6.03
N GLN A 27 -13.04 -16.06 -6.86
CA GLN A 27 -13.95 -15.25 -7.69
C GLN A 27 -14.95 -14.48 -6.82
N ALA A 28 -15.53 -15.11 -5.79
CA ALA A 28 -16.44 -14.47 -4.86
C ALA A 28 -15.74 -13.38 -4.05
N ASP A 29 -14.55 -13.64 -3.52
CA ASP A 29 -13.73 -12.68 -2.75
C ASP A 29 -13.35 -11.47 -3.61
N LEU A 30 -12.91 -11.69 -4.86
CA LEU A 30 -12.57 -10.63 -5.80
C LEU A 30 -13.80 -9.79 -6.15
N GLN A 31 -14.95 -10.44 -6.41
CA GLN A 31 -16.19 -9.74 -6.71
C GLN A 31 -16.68 -8.91 -5.53
N THR A 32 -16.57 -9.44 -4.31
CA THR A 32 -16.91 -8.75 -3.07
C THR A 32 -16.00 -7.54 -2.86
N ALA A 33 -14.68 -7.71 -2.97
CA ALA A 33 -13.72 -6.61 -2.84
C ALA A 33 -13.95 -5.50 -3.88
N ARG A 34 -14.16 -5.86 -5.14
CA ARG A 34 -14.47 -4.88 -6.20
C ARG A 34 -15.80 -4.17 -5.96
N GLY A 35 -16.83 -4.91 -5.58
CA GLY A 35 -18.14 -4.34 -5.22
C GLY A 35 -18.04 -3.36 -4.05
N PHE A 36 -17.23 -3.71 -3.06
CA PHE A 36 -16.96 -2.83 -1.92
C PHE A 36 -16.32 -1.51 -2.37
N TRP A 37 -15.26 -1.54 -3.18
CA TRP A 37 -14.64 -0.32 -3.70
C TRP A 37 -15.59 0.51 -4.58
N GLN A 38 -16.57 -0.12 -5.21
CA GLN A 38 -17.63 0.55 -5.99
C GLN A 38 -18.79 1.10 -5.15
N GLY A 39 -18.74 0.97 -3.84
CA GLY A 39 -19.74 1.54 -2.93
C GLY A 39 -20.71 0.54 -2.31
N LYS A 40 -20.58 -0.76 -2.55
CA LYS A 40 -21.45 -1.79 -1.96
C LYS A 40 -20.97 -2.17 -0.55
N GLY A 41 -21.92 -2.31 0.37
CA GLY A 41 -21.65 -2.71 1.74
C GLY A 41 -20.99 -1.63 2.60
N ARG A 42 -21.11 -1.77 3.90
CA ARG A 42 -20.57 -0.84 4.91
C ARG A 42 -19.13 -1.17 5.30
N TYR A 43 -18.80 -2.44 5.38
CA TYR A 43 -17.46 -2.89 5.76
C TYR A 43 -17.07 -4.20 5.08
N ILE A 44 -15.79 -4.47 5.13
CA ILE A 44 -15.17 -5.71 4.70
C ILE A 44 -14.08 -6.06 5.73
N VAL A 45 -13.79 -7.35 5.90
CA VAL A 45 -12.77 -7.81 6.84
C VAL A 45 -11.75 -8.68 6.12
N SER A 46 -10.46 -8.42 6.37
CA SER A 46 -9.36 -9.25 5.91
C SER A 46 -8.41 -9.58 7.05
N VAL A 47 -7.81 -10.76 6.97
CA VAL A 47 -6.75 -11.21 7.89
C VAL A 47 -5.57 -11.64 7.05
N CYS A 48 -4.39 -11.11 7.35
CA CYS A 48 -3.16 -11.52 6.69
C CYS A 48 -2.47 -12.61 7.52
N ALA A 49 -2.04 -13.68 6.88
CA ALA A 49 -1.07 -14.57 7.52
C ALA A 49 0.26 -13.83 7.69
N SER A 50 0.99 -14.15 8.75
CA SER A 50 2.31 -13.56 9.00
C SER A 50 3.17 -13.59 7.74
N SER A 51 3.53 -12.40 7.25
CA SER A 51 4.06 -12.24 5.89
C SER A 51 5.58 -12.36 5.81
N VAL A 52 6.05 -12.54 4.58
CA VAL A 52 7.47 -12.39 4.24
C VAL A 52 7.83 -10.92 4.33
N TYR A 53 8.60 -10.54 5.34
CA TYR A 53 9.03 -9.16 5.52
C TYR A 53 10.21 -8.81 4.61
N TYR A 54 10.34 -7.52 4.31
CA TYR A 54 11.32 -6.93 3.40
C TYR A 54 12.76 -7.43 3.58
N ARG A 55 13.19 -7.84 4.76
CA ARG A 55 14.53 -8.39 4.95
C ARG A 55 14.82 -9.65 4.14
N GLN A 56 13.82 -10.48 3.94
CA GLN A 56 13.98 -11.70 3.16
C GLN A 56 14.10 -11.43 1.68
N ILE A 57 13.64 -10.27 1.18
CA ILE A 57 13.74 -9.92 -0.24
C ILE A 57 15.19 -9.74 -0.73
N PHE A 58 16.13 -9.53 0.18
CA PHE A 58 17.56 -9.50 -0.15
C PHE A 58 18.14 -10.91 -0.40
N ASP A 59 17.43 -11.97 -0.01
CA ASP A 59 17.68 -13.35 -0.37
C ASP A 59 16.46 -13.89 -1.12
N LEU A 60 16.49 -13.77 -2.45
CA LEU A 60 15.34 -14.14 -3.30
C LEU A 60 14.97 -15.62 -3.19
N GLU A 61 15.90 -16.53 -2.94
CA GLU A 61 15.61 -17.96 -2.77
C GLU A 61 14.87 -18.21 -1.45
N LEU A 62 15.29 -17.54 -0.39
CA LEU A 62 14.58 -17.58 0.89
C LEU A 62 13.19 -16.92 0.74
N ALA A 63 13.12 -15.76 0.12
CA ALA A 63 11.87 -15.05 -0.11
C ALA A 63 10.86 -15.89 -0.91
N LEU A 64 11.33 -16.60 -1.94
CA LEU A 64 10.50 -17.50 -2.74
C LEU A 64 9.88 -18.64 -1.90
N ARG A 65 10.71 -19.32 -1.09
CA ARG A 65 10.21 -20.38 -0.20
C ARG A 65 9.18 -19.84 0.80
N LEU A 66 9.46 -18.68 1.40
CA LEU A 66 8.56 -18.06 2.37
C LEU A 66 7.25 -17.57 1.72
N ALA A 67 7.31 -17.07 0.49
CA ALA A 67 6.12 -16.69 -0.26
C ALA A 67 5.19 -17.89 -0.53
N VAL A 68 5.77 -19.03 -0.92
CA VAL A 68 5.00 -20.28 -1.11
C VAL A 68 4.31 -20.71 0.19
N GLN A 69 5.06 -20.75 1.32
CA GLN A 69 4.49 -21.09 2.63
C GLN A 69 3.41 -20.09 3.07
N HIS A 70 3.67 -18.79 2.88
CA HIS A 70 2.71 -17.75 3.20
C HIS A 70 1.36 -17.96 2.49
N HIS A 71 1.37 -18.22 1.18
CA HIS A 71 0.14 -18.41 0.43
C HIS A 71 -0.61 -19.69 0.79
N GLU A 72 0.09 -20.75 1.13
CA GLU A 72 -0.55 -21.97 1.66
C GLU A 72 -1.27 -21.71 2.99
N LEU A 73 -0.67 -20.90 3.89
CA LEU A 73 -1.28 -20.52 5.16
C LEU A 73 -2.44 -19.54 4.92
N GLN A 74 -2.21 -18.49 4.12
CA GLN A 74 -3.19 -17.45 3.80
C GLN A 74 -4.49 -18.03 3.23
N ALA A 75 -4.40 -19.05 2.39
CA ALA A 75 -5.55 -19.70 1.77
C ALA A 75 -6.52 -20.34 2.78
N ARG A 76 -6.03 -20.68 3.98
CA ARG A 76 -6.83 -21.30 5.06
C ARG A 76 -7.53 -20.29 5.94
N LEU A 77 -7.15 -19.02 5.85
CA LEU A 77 -7.71 -17.97 6.71
C LEU A 77 -9.11 -17.54 6.23
N PRO A 78 -10.00 -17.20 7.17
CA PRO A 78 -11.31 -16.63 6.85
C PRO A 78 -11.19 -15.17 6.42
N GLY A 79 -12.29 -14.60 5.92
CA GLY A 79 -12.36 -13.22 5.45
C GLY A 79 -11.96 -13.08 3.98
N ILE A 80 -11.90 -11.84 3.50
CA ILE A 80 -11.51 -11.54 2.12
C ILE A 80 -9.99 -11.57 2.00
N ASN A 81 -9.48 -12.65 1.40
CA ASN A 81 -8.05 -12.89 1.28
C ASN A 81 -7.69 -13.19 -0.17
N LEU A 82 -7.21 -12.18 -0.87
CA LEU A 82 -6.78 -12.32 -2.25
C LEU A 82 -5.27 -12.56 -2.34
N PRO A 83 -4.81 -13.54 -3.12
CA PRO A 83 -3.41 -13.88 -3.20
C PRO A 83 -2.61 -12.76 -3.88
N ALA A 84 -1.67 -12.19 -3.14
CA ALA A 84 -0.81 -11.13 -3.63
C ALA A 84 0.63 -11.30 -3.16
N VAL A 85 1.56 -11.35 -4.10
CA VAL A 85 3.00 -11.37 -3.81
C VAL A 85 3.41 -10.03 -3.25
N PHE A 86 4.13 -10.08 -2.15
CA PHE A 86 4.62 -8.91 -1.46
C PHE A 86 6.15 -8.85 -1.50
N ALA A 87 6.69 -7.88 -2.22
CA ALA A 87 8.10 -7.56 -2.25
C ALA A 87 8.27 -6.17 -1.64
N ASP A 88 8.54 -6.12 -0.33
CA ASP A 88 8.62 -4.89 0.42
C ASP A 88 10.04 -4.56 0.85
N TRP A 89 10.47 -3.35 0.54
CA TRP A 89 11.74 -2.77 1.01
C TRP A 89 11.52 -1.69 2.08
N GLY A 90 10.30 -1.56 2.60
CA GLY A 90 9.89 -0.50 3.51
C GLY A 90 9.85 0.88 2.83
N THR A 91 9.90 1.93 3.64
CA THR A 91 9.68 3.31 3.22
C THR A 91 10.76 3.91 2.30
N ILE A 92 11.77 3.14 1.93
CA ILE A 92 12.92 3.65 1.16
C ILE A 92 12.80 3.48 -0.35
N SER A 93 11.86 2.65 -0.82
CA SER A 93 11.76 2.21 -2.22
C SER A 93 11.89 3.33 -3.23
N THR A 94 11.10 4.40 -3.08
CA THR A 94 11.09 5.49 -4.05
C THR A 94 12.32 6.40 -3.96
N ALA A 95 12.87 6.58 -2.75
CA ALA A 95 14.04 7.45 -2.53
C ALA A 95 15.35 6.84 -3.01
N LYS A 96 15.47 5.50 -3.07
CA LYS A 96 16.65 4.82 -3.62
C LYS A 96 16.98 5.23 -5.04
N TYR A 97 15.98 5.49 -5.86
CA TYR A 97 16.15 5.90 -7.26
C TYR A 97 16.90 7.22 -7.42
N TRP A 98 16.96 8.03 -6.38
CA TRP A 98 17.65 9.32 -6.35
C TRP A 98 19.09 9.23 -5.84
N GLY A 99 19.63 8.01 -5.71
CA GLY A 99 21.02 7.76 -5.27
C GLY A 99 21.16 7.58 -3.76
N GLY A 100 20.07 7.47 -3.03
CA GLY A 100 20.09 7.21 -1.60
C GLY A 100 20.70 5.85 -1.24
N ARG A 101 21.54 5.82 -0.21
CA ARG A 101 22.17 4.59 0.27
C ARG A 101 21.34 3.98 1.39
N VAL A 102 20.97 2.72 1.22
CA VAL A 102 20.25 1.93 2.23
C VAL A 102 21.13 1.70 3.45
N GLN A 103 20.54 1.89 4.61
CA GLN A 103 21.14 1.60 5.90
C GLN A 103 20.18 0.76 6.76
N PHE A 104 20.76 0.02 7.69
CA PHE A 104 20.02 -0.74 8.68
C PHE A 104 20.37 -0.19 10.06
N ASP A 105 19.40 -0.17 10.97
CA ASP A 105 19.68 0.14 12.35
C ASP A 105 20.55 -0.95 13.00
N SER A 106 21.06 -0.69 14.20
CA SER A 106 21.95 -1.61 14.93
C SER A 106 21.29 -2.95 15.26
N THR A 107 19.96 -3.02 15.32
CA THR A 107 19.18 -4.24 15.53
C THR A 107 18.91 -4.95 14.21
N GLY A 108 19.18 -4.29 13.09
CA GLY A 108 18.76 -4.69 11.76
C GLY A 108 17.23 -4.67 11.60
N GLY A 109 16.47 -4.00 12.50
CA GLY A 109 15.00 -3.97 12.56
C GLY A 109 14.38 -2.99 11.60
N HIS A 110 15.07 -1.89 11.36
CA HIS A 110 14.58 -0.84 10.48
C HIS A 110 15.55 -0.59 9.33
N ILE A 111 14.96 -0.37 8.16
CA ILE A 111 15.68 0.10 6.97
C ILE A 111 15.41 1.60 6.85
N PHE A 112 16.46 2.36 6.60
CA PHE A 112 16.35 3.79 6.34
C PHE A 112 17.33 4.25 5.26
N ILE A 113 17.15 5.48 4.80
CA ILE A 113 17.99 6.10 3.80
C ILE A 113 18.42 7.47 4.31
N ASN A 114 19.69 7.81 4.13
CA ASN A 114 20.14 9.16 4.42
C ASN A 114 19.82 10.07 3.24
N PRO A 115 19.36 11.30 3.49
CA PRO A 115 19.14 12.29 2.45
C PRO A 115 20.41 12.48 1.59
N VAL A 116 20.21 12.54 0.28
CA VAL A 116 21.31 12.72 -0.69
C VAL A 116 21.52 14.19 -1.05
N ALA A 117 20.55 15.04 -0.79
CA ALA A 117 20.61 16.49 -1.00
C ALA A 117 20.45 17.24 0.32
N GLN A 118 21.15 18.34 0.46
CA GLN A 118 21.06 19.24 1.63
C GLN A 118 20.36 20.56 1.31
N THR A 119 20.18 20.89 0.04
CA THR A 119 19.44 22.07 -0.42
C THR A 119 18.46 21.69 -1.53
N VAL A 120 17.42 22.50 -1.74
CA VAL A 120 16.43 22.24 -2.79
C VAL A 120 17.01 22.34 -4.19
N GLU A 121 18.03 23.17 -4.41
CA GLU A 121 18.76 23.28 -5.66
C GLU A 121 19.53 21.96 -5.96
N GLN A 122 20.19 21.39 -4.95
CA GLN A 122 20.85 20.09 -5.09
C GLN A 122 19.82 19.00 -5.41
N ALA A 123 18.70 18.95 -4.68
CA ALA A 123 17.64 17.96 -4.91
C ALA A 123 17.03 18.09 -6.32
N LEU A 124 16.79 19.32 -6.78
CA LEU A 124 16.25 19.59 -8.11
C LEU A 124 17.24 19.20 -9.24
N ALA A 125 18.54 19.29 -8.99
CA ALA A 125 19.58 18.89 -9.93
C ALA A 125 19.78 17.37 -10.02
N LEU A 126 19.29 16.58 -9.06
CA LEU A 126 19.37 15.13 -9.13
C LEU A 126 18.47 14.58 -10.23
N GLU A 127 18.94 13.58 -10.96
CA GLU A 127 18.15 12.78 -11.89
C GLU A 127 17.92 11.41 -11.26
N PRO A 128 16.64 10.98 -11.06
CA PRO A 128 16.37 9.64 -10.58
C PRO A 128 16.77 8.61 -11.64
N LEU A 129 17.17 7.43 -11.20
CA LEU A 129 17.26 6.29 -12.09
C LEU A 129 15.88 6.00 -12.69
N PRO A 130 15.81 5.50 -13.94
CA PRO A 130 14.53 5.17 -14.56
C PRO A 130 13.79 4.07 -13.78
N ALA A 131 12.48 4.07 -13.83
CA ALA A 131 11.64 3.11 -13.06
C ALA A 131 11.95 1.64 -13.42
N ASP A 132 12.40 1.38 -14.64
CA ASP A 132 12.76 0.05 -15.17
C ASP A 132 14.22 -0.34 -14.93
N HIS A 133 14.97 0.45 -14.16
CA HIS A 133 16.39 0.11 -13.89
C HIS A 133 16.48 -1.27 -13.22
N PRO A 134 17.29 -2.22 -13.78
CA PRO A 134 17.25 -3.64 -13.42
C PRO A 134 17.63 -3.94 -11.95
N GLU A 135 18.45 -3.10 -11.34
CA GLU A 135 18.92 -3.26 -9.95
C GLU A 135 18.02 -2.59 -8.92
N MET A 136 16.90 -2.02 -9.37
CA MET A 136 16.02 -1.26 -8.50
C MET A 136 14.75 -2.03 -8.11
N ASP A 137 14.15 -1.61 -7.04
CA ASP A 137 13.10 -2.33 -6.31
C ASP A 137 11.90 -2.73 -7.17
N ALA A 138 11.46 -1.88 -8.10
CA ALA A 138 10.36 -2.21 -8.99
C ALA A 138 10.69 -3.40 -9.91
N SER A 139 11.88 -3.40 -10.51
CA SER A 139 12.34 -4.48 -11.41
C SER A 139 12.57 -5.78 -10.65
N ILE A 140 13.21 -5.70 -9.46
CA ILE A 140 13.41 -6.87 -8.57
C ILE A 140 12.05 -7.41 -8.11
N GLY A 141 11.11 -6.55 -7.74
CA GLY A 141 9.76 -6.94 -7.33
C GLY A 141 8.98 -7.64 -8.44
N LEU A 142 9.07 -7.14 -9.68
CA LEU A 142 8.46 -7.79 -10.86
C LEU A 142 9.11 -9.15 -11.15
N GLU A 143 10.43 -9.26 -11.05
CA GLU A 143 11.13 -10.55 -11.20
C GLU A 143 10.72 -11.54 -10.10
N PHE A 144 10.63 -11.08 -8.85
CA PHE A 144 10.16 -11.91 -7.74
C PHE A 144 8.71 -12.38 -7.97
N TYR A 145 7.82 -11.49 -8.38
CA TYR A 145 6.44 -11.82 -8.75
C TYR A 145 6.39 -12.90 -9.83
N ARG A 146 7.16 -12.72 -10.91
CA ARG A 146 7.25 -13.68 -12.00
C ARG A 146 7.73 -15.06 -11.52
N ARG A 147 8.74 -15.11 -10.66
CA ARG A 147 9.27 -16.36 -10.09
C ARG A 147 8.25 -17.06 -9.19
N VAL A 148 7.57 -16.32 -8.31
CA VAL A 148 6.51 -16.90 -7.45
C VAL A 148 5.36 -17.44 -8.30
N THR A 149 4.90 -16.71 -9.31
CA THR A 149 3.83 -17.20 -10.19
C THR A 149 4.22 -18.43 -11.00
N GLN A 150 5.47 -18.53 -11.42
CA GLN A 150 6.02 -19.73 -12.08
C GLN A 150 6.12 -20.91 -11.13
N GLU A 151 6.66 -20.71 -9.92
CA GLU A 151 6.78 -21.77 -8.92
C GLU A 151 5.41 -22.35 -8.50
N LEU A 152 4.39 -21.50 -8.46
CA LEU A 152 3.01 -21.88 -8.11
C LEU A 152 2.17 -22.27 -9.33
N HIS A 153 2.73 -22.24 -10.54
CA HIS A 153 2.04 -22.52 -11.80
C HIS A 153 0.73 -21.75 -11.96
N THR A 154 0.70 -20.46 -11.55
CA THR A 154 -0.54 -19.71 -11.43
C THR A 154 -0.56 -18.43 -12.24
N ASN A 155 -1.76 -18.07 -12.73
CA ASN A 155 -2.09 -16.73 -13.21
C ASN A 155 -3.10 -16.02 -12.30
N SER A 156 -3.40 -16.58 -11.13
CA SER A 156 -4.46 -16.10 -10.22
C SER A 156 -3.91 -15.28 -9.05
N MET A 157 -2.77 -14.60 -9.27
CA MET A 157 -2.07 -13.84 -8.23
C MET A 157 -1.88 -12.39 -8.65
N TRP A 158 -1.85 -11.48 -7.66
CA TRP A 158 -1.51 -10.07 -7.84
C TRP A 158 -0.10 -9.78 -7.35
N LEU A 159 0.53 -8.75 -7.90
CA LEU A 159 1.68 -8.09 -7.30
C LEU A 159 1.16 -7.04 -6.32
N ARG A 160 1.61 -7.10 -5.07
CA ARG A 160 1.45 -5.98 -4.14
C ARG A 160 2.58 -4.99 -4.37
N THR A 161 2.28 -3.71 -4.55
CA THR A 161 3.33 -2.70 -4.78
C THR A 161 4.31 -2.68 -3.60
N PRO A 162 5.60 -2.41 -3.84
CA PRO A 162 6.47 -1.90 -2.79
C PRO A 162 5.83 -0.68 -2.10
N ASP A 163 6.25 -0.38 -0.86
CA ASP A 163 5.73 0.80 -0.14
C ASP A 163 6.09 2.09 -0.89
N MET A 164 5.17 2.51 -1.75
CA MET A 164 5.33 3.72 -2.53
C MET A 164 5.12 4.93 -1.63
N GLN A 165 6.19 5.68 -1.43
CA GLN A 165 6.09 6.94 -0.71
C GLN A 165 5.48 8.02 -1.61
N GLY A 166 4.57 8.82 -1.07
CA GLY A 166 3.95 9.93 -1.79
C GLY A 166 4.93 11.05 -2.11
N PRO A 167 4.48 12.08 -2.84
CA PRO A 167 5.36 13.14 -3.32
C PRO A 167 6.13 13.86 -2.21
N LEU A 168 5.47 14.26 -1.13
CA LEU A 168 6.12 14.92 0.00
C LEU A 168 7.08 13.98 0.74
N ASN A 169 6.66 12.73 0.98
CA ASN A 169 7.49 11.74 1.65
C ASN A 169 8.75 11.45 0.84
N THR A 170 8.61 11.15 -0.45
CA THR A 170 9.77 10.89 -1.32
C THR A 170 10.69 12.12 -1.37
N ALA A 171 10.13 13.31 -1.49
CA ALA A 171 10.91 14.54 -1.47
C ALA A 171 11.67 14.73 -0.15
N GLY A 172 11.04 14.44 0.99
CA GLY A 172 11.66 14.55 2.31
C GLY A 172 12.67 13.44 2.64
N LEU A 173 12.61 12.29 1.94
CA LEU A 173 13.61 11.24 2.03
C LEU A 173 14.86 11.53 1.19
N VAL A 174 14.69 12.21 0.07
CA VAL A 174 15.78 12.58 -0.84
C VAL A 174 16.47 13.86 -0.40
N LEU A 175 15.71 14.90 -0.08
CA LEU A 175 16.16 16.13 0.53
C LEU A 175 15.96 16.06 2.05
N ASN A 176 16.90 16.52 2.83
CA ASN A 176 16.71 16.66 4.27
C ASN A 176 15.38 17.35 4.59
N GLN A 177 14.56 16.77 5.49
CA GLN A 177 13.20 17.25 5.78
C GLN A 177 13.17 18.69 6.30
N GLU A 178 14.14 19.06 7.17
CA GLU A 178 14.26 20.42 7.67
C GLU A 178 14.52 21.40 6.51
N ALA A 179 15.45 21.04 5.62
CA ALA A 179 15.74 21.84 4.43
C ALA A 179 14.52 21.95 3.52
N LEU A 180 13.74 20.87 3.34
CA LEU A 180 12.50 20.92 2.57
C LEU A 180 11.51 21.91 3.18
N PHE A 181 11.26 21.83 4.49
CA PHE A 181 10.30 22.70 5.18
C PHE A 181 10.73 24.17 5.21
N VAL A 182 12.02 24.43 5.42
CA VAL A 182 12.57 25.80 5.35
C VAL A 182 12.44 26.35 3.92
N SER A 183 12.73 25.54 2.92
CA SER A 183 12.65 25.96 1.50
C SER A 183 11.23 26.25 1.04
N MET A 184 10.20 25.62 1.64
CA MET A 184 8.79 25.97 1.35
C MET A 184 8.48 27.45 1.63
N TYR A 185 9.19 28.08 2.56
CA TYR A 185 9.07 29.52 2.85
C TYR A 185 10.08 30.37 2.08
N ALA A 186 11.32 29.91 2.00
CA ALA A 186 12.41 30.70 1.46
C ALA A 186 12.49 30.66 -0.08
N GLN A 187 12.14 29.52 -0.69
CA GLN A 187 12.31 29.23 -2.12
C GLN A 187 11.12 28.44 -2.70
N PRO A 188 9.87 28.90 -2.52
CA PRO A 188 8.66 28.13 -2.87
C PRO A 188 8.64 27.68 -4.34
N ALA A 189 9.12 28.50 -5.27
CA ALA A 189 9.18 28.15 -6.68
C ALA A 189 10.08 26.94 -6.98
N LEU A 190 11.23 26.84 -6.30
CA LEU A 190 12.11 25.67 -6.43
C LEU A 190 11.48 24.40 -5.81
N VAL A 191 10.80 24.55 -4.68
CA VAL A 191 10.08 23.43 -4.06
C VAL A 191 8.98 22.92 -4.97
N HIS A 192 8.21 23.79 -5.60
CA HIS A 192 7.20 23.37 -6.59
C HIS A 192 7.84 22.62 -7.76
N ALA A 193 8.92 23.11 -8.34
CA ALA A 193 9.63 22.44 -9.43
C ALA A 193 10.17 21.07 -8.99
N TYR A 194 10.70 20.99 -7.77
CA TYR A 194 11.22 19.74 -7.22
C TYR A 194 10.11 18.70 -6.97
N LEU A 195 9.00 19.11 -6.34
CA LEU A 195 7.85 18.23 -6.12
C LEU A 195 7.22 17.76 -7.43
N GLU A 196 7.18 18.62 -8.44
CA GLU A 196 6.70 18.27 -9.78
C GLU A 196 7.58 17.18 -10.42
N LYS A 197 8.91 17.28 -10.28
CA LYS A 197 9.85 16.26 -10.74
C LYS A 197 9.67 14.92 -9.99
N VAL A 198 9.55 14.98 -8.67
CA VAL A 198 9.28 13.79 -7.83
C VAL A 198 7.96 13.13 -8.23
N THR A 199 6.90 13.90 -8.40
CA THR A 199 5.57 13.38 -8.80
C THR A 199 5.63 12.74 -10.18
N GLY A 200 6.35 13.32 -11.13
CA GLY A 200 6.59 12.74 -12.46
C GLY A 200 7.22 11.35 -12.36
N PHE A 201 8.29 11.22 -11.58
CA PHE A 201 8.93 9.93 -11.34
C PHE A 201 7.95 8.90 -10.71
N LEU A 202 7.16 9.30 -9.71
CA LEU A 202 6.20 8.40 -9.06
C LEU A 202 5.11 7.90 -10.03
N ILE A 203 4.69 8.72 -10.97
CA ILE A 203 3.75 8.33 -12.03
C ILE A 203 4.39 7.27 -12.94
N GLU A 204 5.62 7.47 -13.37
CA GLU A 204 6.37 6.51 -14.19
C GLU A 204 6.59 5.19 -13.44
N TYR A 205 6.98 5.26 -12.18
CA TYR A 205 7.15 4.11 -11.29
C TYR A 205 5.87 3.27 -11.17
N ALA A 206 4.73 3.90 -10.89
CA ALA A 206 3.44 3.22 -10.78
C ALA A 206 3.01 2.60 -12.12
N ARG A 207 3.23 3.30 -13.23
CA ARG A 207 2.94 2.80 -14.59
C ARG A 207 3.81 1.61 -14.97
N TYR A 208 5.09 1.65 -14.64
CA TYR A 208 6.01 0.55 -14.89
C TYR A 208 5.59 -0.73 -14.16
N LEU A 209 5.30 -0.64 -12.85
CA LEU A 209 4.81 -1.78 -12.06
C LEU A 209 3.48 -2.32 -12.61
N ARG A 210 2.55 -1.44 -12.99
CA ARG A 210 1.26 -1.84 -13.58
C ARG A 210 1.43 -2.57 -14.91
N ALA A 211 2.29 -2.09 -15.79
CA ALA A 211 2.57 -2.73 -17.06
C ALA A 211 3.27 -4.09 -16.88
N GLY A 212 4.32 -4.14 -16.03
CA GLY A 212 5.11 -5.34 -15.77
C GLY A 212 4.35 -6.47 -15.08
N SER A 213 3.30 -6.15 -14.31
CA SER A 213 2.41 -7.13 -13.68
C SER A 213 1.24 -7.56 -14.57
N GLY A 214 1.16 -7.08 -15.82
CA GLY A 214 0.03 -7.32 -16.70
C GLY A 214 -1.29 -6.74 -16.15
N GLY A 215 -1.23 -5.67 -15.38
CA GLY A 215 -2.36 -5.03 -14.72
C GLY A 215 -2.83 -5.73 -13.44
N LYS A 216 -2.25 -6.86 -13.07
CA LYS A 216 -2.55 -7.56 -11.82
C LYS A 216 -1.72 -7.01 -10.67
N ILE A 217 -2.02 -5.80 -10.24
CA ILE A 217 -1.31 -5.10 -9.19
C ILE A 217 -2.29 -4.52 -8.17
N CYS A 218 -1.95 -4.59 -6.89
CA CYS A 218 -2.72 -3.99 -5.80
C CYS A 218 -1.82 -3.12 -4.92
N GLY A 219 -2.45 -2.22 -4.18
CA GLY A 219 -1.74 -1.36 -3.24
C GLY A 219 -1.10 -2.12 -2.09
N ASN A 220 -0.04 -1.55 -1.54
CA ASN A 220 0.66 -2.05 -0.37
C ASN A 220 0.58 -1.02 0.75
N LEU A 221 -0.61 -0.81 1.31
CA LEU A 221 -0.71 -0.02 2.52
C LEU A 221 -1.00 -0.92 3.71
N TRP A 222 -0.34 -0.64 4.80
CA TRP A 222 -0.58 -1.27 6.09
C TRP A 222 -2.03 -0.99 6.55
N PRO A 223 -2.74 -1.94 7.08
CA PRO A 223 -2.42 -3.36 7.29
C PRO A 223 -2.82 -4.29 6.12
N TYR A 224 -2.37 -4.00 4.92
CA TYR A 224 -2.45 -4.85 3.72
C TYR A 224 -3.86 -5.01 3.14
N THR A 225 -4.56 -3.92 2.95
CA THR A 225 -5.83 -3.92 2.20
C THR A 225 -5.60 -4.32 0.74
N PHE A 226 -6.60 -4.94 0.12
CA PHE A 226 -6.56 -5.20 -1.31
C PHE A 226 -7.21 -4.03 -2.07
N PHE A 227 -6.40 -3.13 -2.57
CA PHE A 227 -6.84 -2.03 -3.44
C PHE A 227 -6.30 -2.25 -4.86
N PRO A 228 -7.12 -2.75 -5.82
CA PRO A 228 -6.66 -3.02 -7.17
C PRO A 228 -6.30 -1.72 -7.89
N GLN A 229 -5.09 -1.66 -8.45
CA GLN A 229 -4.57 -0.43 -9.05
C GLN A 229 -5.15 -0.10 -10.44
N GLU A 230 -6.00 -0.93 -11.01
CA GLU A 230 -6.86 -0.49 -12.10
C GLU A 230 -7.82 0.63 -11.68
N LEU A 231 -8.10 0.74 -10.37
CA LEU A 231 -8.95 1.80 -9.81
C LEU A 231 -8.18 3.07 -9.48
N GLY A 232 -6.87 2.96 -9.18
CA GLY A 232 -6.07 4.10 -8.74
C GLY A 232 -4.70 3.72 -8.21
N VAL A 233 -4.15 4.52 -7.31
CA VAL A 233 -2.81 4.35 -6.73
C VAL A 233 -2.85 4.39 -5.20
N SER A 234 -2.03 3.54 -4.56
CA SER A 234 -1.82 3.55 -3.11
C SER A 234 -0.44 4.11 -2.78
N PHE A 235 -0.36 4.98 -1.79
CA PHE A 235 0.91 5.58 -1.34
C PHE A 235 0.82 6.11 0.09
N THR A 236 1.98 6.33 0.69
CA THR A 236 2.16 6.83 2.06
C THR A 236 2.47 8.34 2.06
N GLU A 237 1.76 9.12 2.88
CA GLU A 237 1.91 10.58 2.98
C GLU A 237 2.11 11.04 4.44
N ASP A 238 3.09 10.49 5.13
CA ASP A 238 3.36 10.72 6.56
C ASP A 238 3.95 12.11 6.87
N LEU A 239 4.39 12.88 5.87
CA LEU A 239 4.77 14.28 6.06
C LEU A 239 3.58 15.24 6.10
N MET A 240 2.39 14.82 5.66
CA MET A 240 1.17 15.64 5.73
C MET A 240 0.91 16.20 7.14
N PRO A 241 0.97 15.41 8.23
CA PRO A 241 0.76 15.92 9.58
C PRO A 241 1.78 16.94 10.07
N LEU A 242 2.95 17.00 9.47
CA LEU A 242 4.01 17.94 9.89
C LEU A 242 3.81 19.33 9.29
N LEU A 243 3.00 19.44 8.27
CA LEU A 243 2.70 20.71 7.60
C LEU A 243 1.46 21.39 8.20
N SER A 244 1.44 22.73 8.13
CA SER A 244 0.19 23.45 8.35
C SER A 244 -0.80 23.18 7.21
N PRO A 245 -2.13 23.30 7.43
CA PRO A 245 -3.11 23.16 6.35
C PRO A 245 -2.87 24.14 5.17
N LYS A 246 -2.25 25.31 5.43
CA LYS A 246 -1.87 26.26 4.38
C LYS A 246 -0.76 25.69 3.50
N LEU A 247 0.33 25.21 4.09
CA LEU A 247 1.45 24.63 3.34
C LEU A 247 1.05 23.35 2.61
N TYR A 248 0.23 22.50 3.24
CA TYR A 248 -0.25 21.30 2.57
C TYR A 248 -1.14 21.60 1.36
N ARG A 249 -1.99 22.65 1.44
CA ARG A 249 -2.74 23.13 0.27
C ARG A 249 -1.85 23.65 -0.84
N GLU A 250 -0.75 24.30 -0.49
CA GLU A 250 0.17 24.89 -1.46
C GLU A 250 1.06 23.84 -2.13
N PHE A 251 1.64 22.92 -1.36
CA PHE A 251 2.66 21.99 -1.84
C PHE A 251 2.17 20.55 -2.02
N GLY A 252 1.31 20.05 -1.14
CA GLY A 252 0.84 18.66 -1.17
C GLY A 252 -0.31 18.44 -2.14
N ILE A 253 -1.40 19.21 -2.00
CA ILE A 253 -2.63 19.02 -2.79
C ILE A 253 -2.40 19.06 -4.31
N PRO A 254 -1.60 19.97 -4.90
CA PRO A 254 -1.35 19.97 -6.33
C PRO A 254 -0.72 18.66 -6.83
N GLN A 255 0.16 18.06 -6.02
CA GLN A 255 0.80 16.78 -6.36
C GLN A 255 -0.19 15.63 -6.31
N LEU A 256 -1.09 15.61 -5.32
CA LEU A 256 -2.18 14.63 -5.25
C LEU A 256 -3.15 14.78 -6.42
N GLN A 257 -3.46 15.99 -6.85
CA GLN A 257 -4.28 16.24 -8.04
C GLN A 257 -3.63 15.65 -9.29
N ARG A 258 -2.33 15.85 -9.47
CA ARG A 258 -1.59 15.30 -10.61
C ARG A 258 -1.54 13.76 -10.56
N LEU A 259 -1.25 13.16 -9.40
CA LEU A 259 -1.33 11.70 -9.24
C LEU A 259 -2.72 11.17 -9.62
N ALA A 260 -3.78 11.82 -9.15
CA ALA A 260 -5.15 11.43 -9.43
C ALA A 260 -5.52 11.54 -10.92
N GLN A 261 -5.08 12.59 -11.61
CA GLN A 261 -5.30 12.79 -13.03
C GLN A 261 -4.65 11.68 -13.88
N GLU A 262 -3.46 11.22 -13.47
CA GLU A 262 -2.65 10.28 -14.23
C GLU A 262 -2.90 8.81 -13.87
N LEU A 263 -3.31 8.54 -12.62
CA LEU A 263 -3.36 7.18 -12.08
C LEU A 263 -4.75 6.76 -11.57
N GLY A 264 -5.69 7.70 -11.41
CA GLY A 264 -7.05 7.43 -10.94
C GLY A 264 -7.26 7.72 -9.45
N TRP A 265 -8.05 6.89 -8.76
CA TRP A 265 -8.38 7.09 -7.36
C TRP A 265 -7.15 7.01 -6.44
N LEU A 266 -7.22 7.77 -5.33
CA LEU A 266 -6.16 7.80 -4.34
C LEU A 266 -6.54 6.93 -3.13
N HIS A 267 -5.63 6.03 -2.76
CA HIS A 267 -5.62 5.31 -1.49
C HIS A 267 -4.39 5.78 -0.70
N ILE A 268 -4.62 6.47 0.42
CA ILE A 268 -3.58 7.19 1.15
C ILE A 268 -3.40 6.59 2.54
N HIS A 269 -2.16 6.22 2.86
CA HIS A 269 -1.73 5.94 4.22
C HIS A 269 -1.18 7.21 4.87
N CYS A 270 -1.55 7.43 6.13
CA CYS A 270 -0.89 8.40 6.99
C CYS A 270 -1.03 7.98 8.46
N CYS A 271 0.09 7.67 9.09
CA CYS A 271 0.13 7.22 10.49
C CYS A 271 0.06 8.34 11.54
N GLY A 272 0.10 9.62 11.13
CA GLY A 272 0.12 10.79 12.01
C GLY A 272 -1.24 11.41 12.30
N ASP A 273 -1.23 12.58 12.93
CA ASP A 273 -2.41 13.43 13.16
C ASP A 273 -2.69 14.29 11.91
N TRP A 274 -3.54 13.80 11.03
CA TRP A 274 -3.90 14.50 9.79
C TRP A 274 -5.34 15.05 9.76
N GLY A 275 -6.13 14.84 10.81
CA GLY A 275 -7.53 15.30 10.88
C GLY A 275 -7.73 16.77 10.51
N ARG A 276 -6.78 17.64 10.90
CA ARG A 276 -6.79 19.08 10.57
C ARG A 276 -6.69 19.38 9.07
N HIS A 277 -6.29 18.42 8.23
CA HIS A 277 -6.20 18.57 6.77
C HIS A 277 -7.50 18.21 6.04
N VAL A 278 -8.46 17.57 6.71
CA VAL A 278 -9.75 17.16 6.13
C VAL A 278 -10.46 18.31 5.40
N PRO A 279 -10.56 19.54 5.94
CA PRO A 279 -11.20 20.64 5.21
C PRO A 279 -10.50 20.97 3.89
N ALA A 280 -9.17 20.89 3.84
CA ALA A 280 -8.40 21.17 2.64
C ALA A 280 -8.55 20.05 1.59
N LEU A 281 -8.52 18.79 2.03
CA LEU A 281 -8.74 17.61 1.18
C LEU A 281 -10.15 17.64 0.57
N LYS A 282 -11.17 17.94 1.38
CA LYS A 282 -12.57 18.07 0.93
C LYS A 282 -12.72 19.21 -0.11
N ALA A 283 -12.14 20.38 0.18
CA ALA A 283 -12.21 21.54 -0.71
C ALA A 283 -11.51 21.29 -2.06
N ALA A 284 -10.44 20.49 -2.08
CA ALA A 284 -9.71 20.13 -3.28
C ALA A 284 -10.47 19.15 -4.20
N ARG A 285 -11.55 18.53 -3.73
CA ARG A 285 -12.36 17.54 -4.46
C ARG A 285 -11.51 16.43 -5.08
N LEU A 286 -10.48 15.98 -4.36
CA LEU A 286 -9.64 14.87 -4.78
C LEU A 286 -10.47 13.58 -4.84
N PRO A 287 -10.23 12.71 -5.81
CA PRO A 287 -10.89 11.41 -5.87
C PRO A 287 -10.29 10.43 -4.86
N ILE A 288 -10.30 10.80 -3.57
CA ILE A 288 -9.83 9.95 -2.48
C ILE A 288 -10.82 8.81 -2.31
N ARG A 289 -10.35 7.58 -2.47
CA ARG A 289 -11.16 6.38 -2.31
C ARG A 289 -10.99 5.73 -0.96
N ALA A 290 -9.78 5.76 -0.43
CA ALA A 290 -9.51 5.24 0.91
C ALA A 290 -8.47 6.07 1.63
N MET A 291 -8.60 6.13 2.95
CA MET A 291 -7.61 6.70 3.85
C MET A 291 -7.39 5.80 5.05
N GLU A 292 -6.13 5.51 5.33
CA GLU A 292 -5.73 4.93 6.61
C GLU A 292 -5.59 6.01 7.66
N TYR A 293 -5.88 5.63 8.91
CA TYR A 293 -5.62 6.49 10.05
C TYR A 293 -5.32 5.67 11.31
N HIS A 294 -4.54 6.27 12.20
CA HIS A 294 -4.16 5.66 13.46
C HIS A 294 -4.83 6.40 14.63
N HIS A 295 -5.75 5.71 15.31
CA HIS A 295 -6.32 6.19 16.56
C HIS A 295 -5.28 6.08 17.71
N PRO A 296 -5.12 7.06 18.61
CA PRO A 296 -5.90 8.29 18.79
C PRO A 296 -5.32 9.52 18.07
N LEU A 297 -4.29 9.38 17.23
CA LEU A 297 -3.65 10.54 16.57
C LEU A 297 -4.64 11.26 15.65
N THR A 298 -5.31 10.52 14.77
CA THR A 298 -6.46 11.03 14.02
C THR A 298 -7.73 10.39 14.57
N ARG A 299 -8.74 11.18 14.88
CA ARG A 299 -10.00 10.70 15.46
C ARG A 299 -11.08 10.57 14.40
N ILE A 300 -11.85 9.48 14.47
CA ILE A 300 -12.90 9.19 13.48
C ILE A 300 -13.90 10.32 13.30
N ALA A 301 -14.21 11.08 14.36
CA ALA A 301 -15.13 12.22 14.29
C ALA A 301 -14.64 13.36 13.36
N GLU A 302 -13.32 13.52 13.22
CA GLU A 302 -12.70 14.52 12.35
C GLU A 302 -12.85 14.17 10.87
N LEU A 303 -13.12 12.88 10.58
CA LEU A 303 -13.22 12.33 9.24
C LEU A 303 -14.63 12.39 8.63
N ALA A 304 -15.62 12.89 9.39
CA ALA A 304 -17.00 12.97 8.93
C ALA A 304 -17.18 13.58 7.52
N PRO A 305 -16.51 14.69 7.17
CA PRO A 305 -16.67 15.29 5.84
C PRO A 305 -16.21 14.36 4.69
N LEU A 306 -15.23 13.49 4.92
CA LEU A 306 -14.76 12.52 3.93
C LEU A 306 -15.67 11.28 3.88
N ALA A 307 -16.28 10.89 5.02
CA ALA A 307 -17.27 9.81 5.05
C ALA A 307 -18.51 10.14 4.20
N GLU A 308 -18.92 11.41 4.17
CA GLU A 308 -20.02 11.90 3.31
C GLU A 308 -19.71 11.73 1.82
N ASP A 309 -18.43 11.79 1.43
CA ASP A 309 -17.97 11.58 0.06
C ASP A 309 -17.75 10.08 -0.28
N GLY A 310 -18.08 9.20 0.66
CA GLY A 310 -17.96 7.74 0.48
C GLY A 310 -16.53 7.21 0.57
N VAL A 311 -15.62 7.96 1.19
CA VAL A 311 -14.26 7.50 1.47
C VAL A 311 -14.30 6.30 2.41
N VAL A 312 -13.55 5.26 2.06
CA VAL A 312 -13.35 4.08 2.90
C VAL A 312 -12.22 4.37 3.89
N PHE A 313 -12.48 4.09 5.16
CA PHE A 313 -11.46 4.21 6.20
C PHE A 313 -10.83 2.85 6.50
N VAL A 314 -9.51 2.85 6.64
CA VAL A 314 -8.74 1.70 7.12
C VAL A 314 -8.20 2.06 8.52
N PRO A 315 -8.96 1.74 9.58
CA PRO A 315 -8.60 2.15 10.93
C PRO A 315 -7.52 1.26 11.53
N TYR A 316 -6.60 1.86 12.25
CA TYR A 316 -5.65 1.19 13.11
C TYR A 316 -5.65 1.82 14.51
N ILE A 317 -5.16 1.10 15.53
CA ILE A 317 -5.11 1.58 16.89
C ILE A 317 -3.69 1.51 17.46
N LEU A 318 -3.25 2.61 18.05
CA LEU A 318 -1.98 2.66 18.79
C LEU A 318 -2.25 2.39 20.27
N LEU A 319 -2.33 1.11 20.65
CA LEU A 319 -2.69 0.68 22.01
C LEU A 319 -1.84 1.35 23.10
N HIS A 320 -0.56 1.60 22.82
CA HIS A 320 0.34 2.25 23.77
C HIS A 320 0.12 3.77 23.95
N LYS A 321 -0.75 4.38 23.14
CA LYS A 321 -1.05 5.84 23.18
C LYS A 321 -2.46 6.15 23.68
N GLN A 322 -3.22 5.13 24.07
CA GLN A 322 -4.58 5.29 24.58
C GLN A 322 -4.93 4.15 25.55
N ASP A 323 -5.96 4.33 26.37
CA ASP A 323 -6.46 3.38 27.38
C ASP A 323 -7.93 3.04 27.21
N GLN A 324 -8.57 3.54 26.14
CA GLN A 324 -10.00 3.40 25.89
C GLN A 324 -10.38 2.01 25.36
N TYR A 325 -9.49 1.37 24.59
CA TYR A 325 -9.71 0.07 23.97
C TYR A 325 -8.56 -0.88 24.30
N GLY A 326 -8.89 -2.11 24.67
CA GLY A 326 -7.92 -3.14 24.99
C GLY A 326 -7.32 -3.82 23.74
N SER A 327 -8.01 -3.71 22.58
CA SER A 327 -7.59 -4.39 21.36
C SER A 327 -8.10 -3.72 20.09
N LEU A 328 -7.56 -4.13 18.94
CA LEU A 328 -7.97 -3.65 17.62
C LEU A 328 -9.42 -4.07 17.32
N SER A 329 -9.80 -5.30 17.64
CA SER A 329 -11.16 -5.80 17.40
C SER A 329 -12.21 -5.12 18.28
N GLU A 330 -11.85 -4.73 19.50
CA GLU A 330 -12.71 -3.93 20.36
C GLU A 330 -12.98 -2.55 19.75
N TYR A 331 -11.93 -1.91 19.23
CA TYR A 331 -12.08 -0.65 18.51
C TYR A 331 -12.94 -0.79 17.24
N TYR A 332 -12.79 -1.86 16.48
CA TYR A 332 -13.60 -2.11 15.29
C TYR A 332 -15.10 -2.30 15.64
N ARG A 333 -15.40 -3.06 16.70
CA ARG A 333 -16.79 -3.19 17.21
C ARG A 333 -17.36 -1.85 17.63
N TRP A 334 -16.57 -1.04 18.33
CA TRP A 334 -16.99 0.30 18.72
C TRP A 334 -17.31 1.17 17.50
N LEU A 335 -16.48 1.15 16.46
CA LEU A 335 -16.73 1.89 15.22
C LEU A 335 -18.05 1.47 14.58
N LEU A 336 -18.33 0.18 14.49
CA LEU A 336 -19.58 -0.32 13.90
C LEU A 336 -20.81 0.12 14.70
N GLY A 337 -20.71 0.16 16.02
CA GLY A 337 -21.82 0.55 16.92
C GLY A 337 -22.01 2.06 17.08
N ASN A 338 -20.97 2.87 16.87
CA ASN A 338 -20.96 4.29 17.26
C ASN A 338 -20.73 5.27 16.09
N THR A 339 -20.64 4.80 14.86
CA THR A 339 -20.53 5.68 13.69
C THR A 339 -21.73 5.52 12.75
N PRO A 340 -22.15 6.61 12.06
CA PRO A 340 -23.23 6.56 11.07
C PRO A 340 -23.01 5.52 9.98
N GLN A 341 -24.10 5.09 9.32
CA GLN A 341 -24.05 4.13 8.22
C GLN A 341 -23.28 4.63 6.97
N SER A 342 -23.08 5.94 6.86
CA SER A 342 -22.26 6.54 5.80
C SER A 342 -20.77 6.24 5.93
N TYR A 343 -20.30 5.86 7.13
CA TYR A 343 -18.92 5.48 7.34
C TYR A 343 -18.69 4.06 6.82
N ARG A 344 -17.68 3.92 5.97
CA ARG A 344 -17.30 2.66 5.36
C ARG A 344 -15.89 2.25 5.80
N TYR A 345 -15.70 0.94 6.06
CA TYR A 345 -14.47 0.44 6.65
C TYR A 345 -13.90 -0.75 5.90
N TRP A 346 -12.59 -0.76 5.72
CA TRP A 346 -11.85 -1.99 5.51
C TRP A 346 -11.15 -2.35 6.82
N PHE A 347 -11.70 -3.32 7.54
CA PHE A 347 -11.09 -3.84 8.75
C PHE A 347 -10.04 -4.88 8.37
N ALA A 348 -8.77 -4.56 8.63
CA ALA A 348 -7.66 -5.43 8.27
C ALA A 348 -6.85 -5.80 9.52
N PHE A 349 -6.55 -7.09 9.63
CA PHE A 349 -5.65 -7.62 10.63
C PHE A 349 -4.36 -8.05 9.95
N ALA A 350 -3.24 -7.57 10.46
CA ALA A 350 -1.92 -7.88 9.90
C ALA A 350 -1.44 -9.29 10.22
N ASP A 351 -2.03 -9.91 11.25
CA ASP A 351 -1.69 -11.25 11.72
C ASP A 351 -2.95 -12.06 12.06
N ASP A 352 -2.85 -13.39 11.92
CA ASP A 352 -3.91 -14.36 12.17
C ASP A 352 -4.04 -14.74 13.66
N THR A 353 -4.08 -13.74 14.52
CA THR A 353 -4.27 -13.93 15.96
C THR A 353 -5.65 -14.52 16.29
N PRO A 354 -5.82 -15.21 17.44
CA PRO A 354 -7.12 -15.68 17.87
C PRO A 354 -8.18 -14.58 17.92
N GLU A 355 -7.81 -13.37 18.27
CA GLU A 355 -8.66 -12.18 18.26
C GLU A 355 -9.15 -11.83 16.84
N ALA A 356 -8.23 -11.79 15.87
CA ALA A 356 -8.57 -11.52 14.47
C ALA A 356 -9.52 -12.58 13.91
N LEU A 357 -9.25 -13.85 14.17
CA LEU A 357 -10.07 -14.98 13.72
C LEU A 357 -11.48 -14.93 14.35
N ALA A 358 -11.58 -14.62 15.65
CA ALA A 358 -12.87 -14.45 16.34
C ALA A 358 -13.67 -13.28 15.74
N PHE A 359 -13.03 -12.16 15.44
CA PHE A 359 -13.69 -11.01 14.80
C PHE A 359 -14.22 -11.38 13.41
N VAL A 360 -13.44 -12.08 12.59
CA VAL A 360 -13.91 -12.52 11.27
C VAL A 360 -15.04 -13.53 11.37
N ALA A 361 -15.03 -14.42 12.36
CA ALA A 361 -16.14 -15.36 12.56
C ALA A 361 -17.46 -14.63 12.90
N GLU A 362 -17.37 -13.50 13.61
CA GLU A 362 -18.54 -12.68 13.98
C GLU A 362 -19.01 -11.77 12.83
N PHE A 363 -18.09 -11.15 12.10
CA PHE A 363 -18.37 -10.07 11.13
C PHE A 363 -18.01 -10.41 9.69
N GLY A 364 -17.46 -11.57 9.40
CA GLY A 364 -16.97 -11.94 8.07
C GLY A 364 -18.06 -12.33 7.06
N ASN A 365 -19.30 -12.48 7.49
CA ASN A 365 -20.43 -12.67 6.59
C ASN A 365 -20.92 -11.31 6.12
N TYR A 366 -20.38 -10.87 5.01
CA TYR A 366 -20.69 -9.58 4.39
C TYR A 366 -22.14 -9.57 3.88
N GLY A 367 -22.98 -8.79 4.52
CA GLY A 367 -24.36 -8.52 4.12
C GLY A 367 -24.46 -7.39 3.09
#